data_27ff014079455ad0d323ab3f0842c2f6
#
_entry.id   27ff014079455ad0d323ab3f0842c2f6
#
_cell.length_a   1.000
_cell.length_b   1.000
_cell.length_c   1.000
_cell.angle_alpha   90.00
_cell.angle_beta   90.00
_cell.angle_gamma   90.00
#
_symmetry.space_group_name_H-M   'P 1'
#
loop_
_entity.id
_entity.type
_entity.pdbx_description
1 polymer ?
#
loop_
_entity_poly.entity_id
_entity_poly.type
_entity_poly.pdbx_seq_one_letter_code
_entity_poly.pdbx_strand_id
1 'polypeptide(L)'
;MKDLFKTMQKKQKKKKRSKVAEKNIQILESGKVKFNKDQKVSLKPFIKDSVDSVVCSRIEGIFTQEDVVLDEGLKTDININLSSMKRTLELNSLSTDEVFTVVNIYNKKEVGDIFDFLSDTIIGYLLRTSTLASIYNEVKEQWLDLNHDDTTGFTNVLYIPDIYVFLDDASGKPRKKPFKVNLLLLAEPTKKKLTLAESGEDVDAVKKYIEDVFDVAIKIGAKKLIVSPFCHEYLAEEERYASELWHGCSEKQRNNDNIKTIDFAVIDDDAYIIFKTSKKN
;
A
#
# COMPACT_ATOMS: atom_id res chain seq x y z
N MET A 1 -32.33 9.83 12.93
CA MET A 1 -31.28 10.27 13.87
C MET A 1 -29.93 9.60 13.64
N LYS A 2 -29.85 8.27 13.52
CA LYS A 2 -28.55 7.58 13.27
C LYS A 2 -27.84 8.06 11.99
N ASP A 3 -28.55 8.30 10.90
CA ASP A 3 -27.96 8.73 9.63
C ASP A 3 -27.48 10.19 9.67
N LEU A 4 -28.21 11.07 10.36
CA LEU A 4 -27.77 12.45 10.56
C LEU A 4 -26.48 12.50 11.40
N PHE A 5 -26.38 11.68 12.44
CA PHE A 5 -25.20 11.57 13.28
C PHE A 5 -23.98 11.02 12.51
N LYS A 6 -24.17 9.97 11.70
CA LYS A 6 -23.12 9.44 10.80
C LYS A 6 -22.65 10.50 9.79
N THR A 7 -23.57 11.27 9.22
CA THR A 7 -23.24 12.35 8.27
C THR A 7 -22.45 13.47 8.95
N MET A 8 -22.83 13.87 10.15
CA MET A 8 -22.08 14.87 10.93
C MET A 8 -20.67 14.38 11.27
N GLN A 9 -20.53 13.11 11.69
CA GLN A 9 -19.21 12.53 11.96
C GLN A 9 -18.33 12.49 10.71
N LYS A 10 -18.86 12.11 9.53
CA LYS A 10 -18.13 12.15 8.26
C LYS A 10 -17.65 13.56 7.91
N LYS A 11 -18.52 14.58 8.06
CA LYS A 11 -18.14 16.00 7.83
C LYS A 11 -17.03 16.46 8.77
N GLN A 12 -17.11 16.11 10.05
CA GLN A 12 -16.08 16.47 11.04
C GLN A 12 -14.73 15.79 10.73
N LYS A 13 -14.73 14.50 10.36
CA LYS A 13 -13.53 13.78 9.95
C LYS A 13 -12.91 14.44 8.70
N LYS A 14 -13.70 14.76 7.67
CA LYS A 14 -13.24 15.43 6.46
C LYS A 14 -12.61 16.79 6.76
N LYS A 15 -13.24 17.61 7.62
CA LYS A 15 -12.69 18.91 8.06
C LYS A 15 -11.36 18.76 8.81
N LYS A 16 -11.23 17.72 9.62
CA LYS A 16 -9.99 17.44 10.34
C LYS A 16 -8.86 17.05 9.39
N ARG A 17 -9.13 16.16 8.42
CA ARG A 17 -8.17 15.76 7.39
C ARG A 17 -7.70 16.95 6.56
N SER A 18 -8.60 17.86 6.16
CA SER A 18 -8.25 19.10 5.45
C SER A 18 -7.21 19.91 6.21
N LYS A 19 -7.40 20.12 7.51
CA LYS A 19 -6.43 20.87 8.33
C LYS A 19 -5.06 20.19 8.42
N VAL A 20 -5.02 18.87 8.50
CA VAL A 20 -3.75 18.13 8.52
C VAL A 20 -3.08 18.22 7.16
N ALA A 21 -3.83 18.08 6.06
CA ALA A 21 -3.35 18.22 4.70
C ALA A 21 -2.75 19.61 4.44
N GLU A 22 -3.48 20.67 4.78
CA GLU A 22 -3.02 22.07 4.66
C GLU A 22 -1.70 22.28 5.40
N LYS A 23 -1.62 21.77 6.63
CA LYS A 23 -0.40 21.87 7.43
C LYS A 23 0.76 21.09 6.83
N ASN A 24 0.50 19.89 6.28
CA ASN A 24 1.54 19.12 5.60
C ASN A 24 2.07 19.88 4.40
N ILE A 25 1.20 20.43 3.56
CA ILE A 25 1.57 21.22 2.38
C ILE A 25 2.48 22.38 2.80
N GLN A 26 2.09 23.17 3.81
CA GLN A 26 2.92 24.29 4.31
C GLN A 26 4.30 23.83 4.80
N ILE A 27 4.39 22.67 5.45
CA ILE A 27 5.66 22.10 5.90
C ILE A 27 6.51 21.67 4.70
N LEU A 28 5.92 21.00 3.71
CA LEU A 28 6.62 20.57 2.49
C LEU A 28 7.12 21.77 1.67
N GLU A 29 6.32 22.81 1.50
CA GLU A 29 6.72 24.08 0.86
C GLU A 29 7.88 24.75 1.59
N SER A 30 7.88 24.74 2.94
CA SER A 30 8.98 25.26 3.74
C SER A 30 10.25 24.39 3.66
N GLY A 31 10.12 23.14 3.21
CA GLY A 31 11.18 22.14 3.14
C GLY A 31 11.74 21.69 4.48
N LYS A 32 11.08 22.01 5.59
CA LYS A 32 11.57 21.72 6.95
C LYS A 32 10.42 21.42 7.90
N VAL A 33 10.58 20.39 8.76
CA VAL A 33 9.68 20.08 9.87
C VAL A 33 10.35 20.41 11.21
N LYS A 34 9.58 20.98 12.14
CA LYS A 34 10.02 21.31 13.49
C LYS A 34 9.36 20.36 14.48
N PHE A 35 10.14 19.47 15.08
CA PHE A 35 9.66 18.50 16.07
C PHE A 35 9.54 19.11 17.48
N ASN A 36 10.49 19.94 17.87
CA ASN A 36 10.50 20.70 19.12
C ASN A 36 11.25 22.03 18.94
N LYS A 37 11.56 22.75 20.04
CA LYS A 37 12.22 24.06 19.97
C LYS A 37 13.58 24.00 19.29
N ASP A 38 14.32 22.91 19.50
CA ASP A 38 15.72 22.77 19.11
C ASP A 38 15.92 21.82 17.91
N GLN A 39 14.91 21.00 17.59
CA GLN A 39 15.00 20.00 16.56
C GLN A 39 14.20 20.39 15.31
N LYS A 40 14.93 20.77 14.28
CA LYS A 40 14.42 21.09 12.95
C LYS A 40 15.09 20.18 11.91
N VAL A 41 14.30 19.49 11.12
CA VAL A 41 14.79 18.52 10.13
C VAL A 41 14.46 19.02 8.73
N SER A 42 15.44 19.00 7.82
CA SER A 42 15.24 19.27 6.39
C SER A 42 14.56 18.06 5.73
N LEU A 43 13.52 18.30 4.97
CA LEU A 43 12.81 17.26 4.20
C LEU A 43 13.38 17.04 2.81
N LYS A 44 14.21 17.97 2.32
CA LYS A 44 14.77 17.91 0.95
C LYS A 44 15.55 16.62 0.66
N PRO A 45 16.47 16.15 1.56
CA PRO A 45 17.18 14.89 1.31
C PRO A 45 16.22 13.71 1.19
N PHE A 46 15.24 13.58 2.10
CA PHE A 46 14.26 12.48 2.06
C PHE A 46 13.44 12.46 0.76
N ILE A 47 13.01 13.65 0.29
CA ILE A 47 12.26 13.77 -0.96
C ILE A 47 13.13 13.38 -2.14
N LYS A 48 14.38 13.92 -2.19
CA LYS A 48 15.32 13.64 -3.28
C LYS A 48 15.65 12.15 -3.36
N ASP A 49 16.08 11.56 -2.24
CA ASP A 49 16.48 10.14 -2.18
C ASP A 49 15.33 9.22 -2.62
N SER A 50 14.09 9.53 -2.20
CA SER A 50 12.91 8.80 -2.68
C SER A 50 12.69 8.97 -4.17
N VAL A 51 12.70 10.21 -4.69
CA VAL A 51 12.46 10.51 -6.12
C VAL A 51 13.50 9.81 -7.00
N ASP A 52 14.77 9.88 -6.63
CA ASP A 52 15.88 9.26 -7.35
C ASP A 52 15.77 7.71 -7.41
N SER A 53 14.97 7.12 -6.52
CA SER A 53 14.78 5.66 -6.38
C SER A 53 13.36 5.18 -6.74
N VAL A 54 12.50 6.06 -7.26
CA VAL A 54 11.15 5.67 -7.71
C VAL A 54 11.25 4.72 -8.90
N VAL A 55 10.46 3.64 -8.85
CA VAL A 55 10.24 2.77 -10.00
C VAL A 55 8.82 2.97 -10.51
N CYS A 56 8.71 3.45 -11.75
CA CYS A 56 7.44 3.62 -12.45
C CYS A 56 7.55 2.86 -13.78
N SER A 57 6.94 1.69 -13.87
CA SER A 57 7.14 0.77 -14.99
C SER A 57 5.95 -0.16 -15.18
N ARG A 58 5.92 -0.83 -16.32
CA ARG A 58 5.12 -2.05 -16.49
C ARG A 58 5.77 -3.22 -15.75
N ILE A 59 4.99 -4.20 -15.33
CA ILE A 59 5.46 -5.35 -14.54
C ILE A 59 6.52 -6.17 -15.32
N GLU A 60 6.37 -6.28 -16.62
CA GLU A 60 7.35 -6.97 -17.47
C GLU A 60 8.73 -6.31 -17.36
N GLY A 61 8.78 -4.97 -17.28
CA GLY A 61 10.02 -4.23 -17.08
C GLY A 61 10.65 -4.48 -15.71
N ILE A 62 9.84 -4.79 -14.68
CA ILE A 62 10.34 -5.18 -13.36
C ILE A 62 11.01 -6.56 -13.43
N PHE A 63 10.41 -7.51 -14.12
CA PHE A 63 10.93 -8.88 -14.19
C PHE A 63 12.20 -9.02 -15.04
N THR A 64 12.53 -8.04 -15.88
CA THR A 64 13.80 -8.00 -16.63
C THR A 64 14.97 -7.46 -15.80
N GLN A 65 14.74 -6.91 -14.62
CA GLN A 65 15.82 -6.44 -13.74
C GLN A 65 16.61 -7.63 -13.17
N GLU A 66 17.87 -7.39 -12.82
CA GLU A 66 18.71 -8.39 -12.14
C GLU A 66 18.06 -8.81 -10.82
N ASP A 67 18.24 -10.07 -10.45
CA ASP A 67 17.71 -10.60 -9.20
C ASP A 67 18.39 -9.95 -8.00
N VAL A 68 17.60 -9.54 -7.03
CA VAL A 68 18.13 -9.08 -5.74
C VAL A 68 18.77 -10.28 -5.03
N VAL A 69 20.03 -10.14 -4.62
CA VAL A 69 20.73 -11.17 -3.85
C VAL A 69 19.98 -11.46 -2.56
N LEU A 70 19.65 -12.70 -2.34
CA LEU A 70 18.78 -13.18 -1.27
C LEU A 70 19.60 -13.51 -0.01
N ASP A 71 19.05 -13.17 1.15
CA ASP A 71 19.57 -13.66 2.45
C ASP A 71 19.08 -15.10 2.65
N GLU A 72 19.95 -16.07 2.62
CA GLU A 72 19.60 -17.49 2.86
C GLU A 72 19.12 -17.73 4.29
N GLY A 73 18.05 -18.50 4.45
CA GLY A 73 17.66 -19.10 5.73
C GLY A 73 16.62 -18.33 6.55
N LEU A 74 15.92 -17.32 6.00
CA LEU A 74 14.84 -16.61 6.68
C LEU A 74 13.49 -17.29 6.46
N LYS A 75 12.81 -17.61 7.55
CA LYS A 75 11.42 -18.06 7.49
C LYS A 75 10.47 -16.86 7.49
N THR A 76 9.54 -16.81 6.53
CA THR A 76 8.54 -15.76 6.46
C THR A 76 7.49 -15.87 7.55
N ASP A 77 7.30 -14.83 8.34
CA ASP A 77 6.20 -14.70 9.29
C ASP A 77 4.95 -14.14 8.59
N ILE A 78 3.85 -14.88 8.69
CA ILE A 78 2.56 -14.47 8.12
C ILE A 78 1.59 -14.16 9.25
N ASN A 79 1.18 -12.89 9.34
CA ASN A 79 0.27 -12.37 10.34
C ASN A 79 -1.05 -11.93 9.69
N ILE A 80 -2.17 -12.17 10.36
CA ILE A 80 -3.50 -11.72 9.95
C ILE A 80 -4.03 -10.80 11.02
N ASN A 81 -4.24 -9.54 10.67
CA ASN A 81 -4.61 -8.46 11.59
C ASN A 81 -6.01 -7.95 11.28
N LEU A 82 -6.92 -7.98 12.26
CA LEU A 82 -8.21 -7.30 12.15
C LEU A 82 -7.99 -5.80 12.36
N SER A 83 -7.49 -5.15 11.33
CA SER A 83 -7.19 -3.72 11.34
C SER A 83 -7.01 -3.15 9.95
N SER A 84 -7.12 -1.82 9.81
CA SER A 84 -6.77 -1.15 8.54
C SER A 84 -5.26 -1.15 8.31
N MET A 85 -4.84 -1.05 7.04
CA MET A 85 -3.42 -0.90 6.66
C MET A 85 -2.74 0.24 7.41
N LYS A 86 -3.41 1.39 7.58
CA LYS A 86 -2.92 2.51 8.38
C LYS A 86 -2.60 2.09 9.82
N ARG A 87 -3.52 1.40 10.48
CA ARG A 87 -3.35 0.99 11.87
C ARG A 87 -2.25 -0.04 12.01
N THR A 88 -2.20 -1.02 11.10
CA THR A 88 -1.13 -2.03 11.06
C THR A 88 0.23 -1.37 10.86
N LEU A 89 0.35 -0.43 9.92
CA LEU A 89 1.58 0.33 9.68
C LEU A 89 2.02 1.12 10.92
N GLU A 90 1.10 1.84 11.56
CA GLU A 90 1.40 2.63 12.77
C GLU A 90 1.89 1.75 13.93
N LEU A 91 1.28 0.59 14.15
CA LEU A 91 1.69 -0.34 15.22
C LEU A 91 3.07 -0.94 14.92
N ASN A 92 3.30 -1.39 13.69
CA ASN A 92 4.56 -1.99 13.30
C ASN A 92 5.72 -0.97 13.37
N SER A 93 5.49 0.25 12.91
CA SER A 93 6.51 1.33 12.96
C SER A 93 6.84 1.81 14.37
N LEU A 94 6.01 1.52 15.38
CA LEU A 94 6.33 1.77 16.77
C LEU A 94 7.19 0.67 17.39
N SER A 95 7.05 -0.57 16.91
CA SER A 95 7.71 -1.75 17.47
C SER A 95 9.10 -2.02 16.91
N THR A 96 9.41 -1.51 15.71
CA THR A 96 10.70 -1.73 15.03
C THR A 96 11.12 -0.50 14.24
N ASP A 97 12.42 -0.39 13.93
CA ASP A 97 12.98 0.64 13.02
C ASP A 97 13.07 0.14 11.57
N GLU A 98 12.62 -1.09 11.29
CA GLU A 98 12.61 -1.63 9.94
C GLU A 98 11.51 -0.97 9.07
N VAL A 99 11.81 -0.85 7.78
CA VAL A 99 10.90 -0.21 6.82
C VAL A 99 9.91 -1.24 6.27
N PHE A 100 8.62 -0.93 6.35
CA PHE A 100 7.55 -1.73 5.77
C PHE A 100 7.20 -1.20 4.38
N THR A 101 6.86 -2.12 3.48
CA THR A 101 6.27 -1.80 2.18
C THR A 101 4.76 -2.02 2.25
N VAL A 102 4.02 -0.94 2.10
CA VAL A 102 2.56 -1.00 1.99
C VAL A 102 2.22 -1.32 0.55
N VAL A 103 1.55 -2.44 0.33
CA VAL A 103 1.07 -2.86 -0.99
C VAL A 103 -0.38 -2.41 -1.14
N ASN A 104 -0.62 -1.45 -2.01
CA ASN A 104 -1.95 -0.97 -2.32
C ASN A 104 -2.31 -1.30 -3.77
N ILE A 105 -3.42 -1.99 -3.92
CA ILE A 105 -3.96 -2.36 -5.21
C ILE A 105 -5.06 -1.36 -5.54
N TYR A 106 -5.06 -0.82 -6.74
CA TYR A 106 -5.98 0.23 -7.14
C TYR A 106 -6.72 -0.11 -8.44
N ASN A 107 -7.95 0.40 -8.53
CA ASN A 107 -8.73 0.30 -9.75
C ASN A 107 -8.22 1.32 -10.77
N LYS A 108 -7.85 0.88 -11.98
CA LYS A 108 -7.33 1.74 -13.06
C LYS A 108 -8.22 2.92 -13.41
N LYS A 109 -9.53 2.78 -13.28
CA LYS A 109 -10.47 3.88 -13.53
C LYS A 109 -10.33 5.03 -12.54
N GLU A 110 -9.71 4.78 -11.40
CA GLU A 110 -9.56 5.72 -10.29
C GLU A 110 -8.14 6.27 -10.15
N VAL A 111 -7.27 6.05 -11.16
CA VAL A 111 -5.83 6.43 -11.11
C VAL A 111 -5.61 7.88 -10.66
N GLY A 112 -6.45 8.82 -11.10
CA GLY A 112 -6.37 10.22 -10.67
C GLY A 112 -6.89 10.46 -9.25
N ASP A 113 -7.85 9.66 -8.80
CA ASP A 113 -8.59 9.87 -7.55
C ASP A 113 -7.95 9.16 -6.36
N ILE A 114 -7.06 8.18 -6.59
CA ILE A 114 -6.37 7.47 -5.49
C ILE A 114 -5.50 8.41 -4.64
N PHE A 115 -5.00 9.50 -5.21
CA PHE A 115 -4.19 10.51 -4.52
C PHE A 115 -5.04 11.64 -3.89
N ASP A 116 -6.19 11.31 -3.32
CA ASP A 116 -7.04 12.25 -2.58
C ASP A 116 -6.57 12.41 -1.13
N PHE A 117 -6.12 13.61 -0.77
CA PHE A 117 -5.75 14.00 0.59
C PHE A 117 -6.86 13.79 1.63
N LEU A 118 -8.12 13.82 1.21
CA LEU A 118 -9.28 13.74 2.11
C LEU A 118 -9.81 12.31 2.27
N SER A 119 -9.30 11.37 1.49
CA SER A 119 -9.72 9.96 1.55
C SER A 119 -9.33 9.29 2.86
N ASP A 120 -10.02 8.19 3.20
CA ASP A 120 -9.73 7.34 4.36
C ASP A 120 -8.72 6.22 4.05
N THR A 121 -8.24 6.21 2.82
CA THR A 121 -7.27 5.22 2.34
C THR A 121 -5.90 5.41 2.95
N ILE A 122 -5.06 4.40 2.83
CA ILE A 122 -3.66 4.46 3.24
C ILE A 122 -2.91 5.55 2.47
N ILE A 123 -3.22 5.74 1.17
CA ILE A 123 -2.59 6.78 0.34
C ILE A 123 -2.99 8.17 0.84
N GLY A 124 -4.27 8.43 1.10
CA GLY A 124 -4.72 9.70 1.68
C GLY A 124 -4.09 9.98 3.04
N TYR A 125 -3.88 8.95 3.88
CA TYR A 125 -3.12 9.08 5.12
C TYR A 125 -1.66 9.51 4.86
N LEU A 126 -0.95 8.83 3.96
CA LEU A 126 0.44 9.15 3.63
C LEU A 126 0.57 10.55 3.01
N LEU A 127 -0.35 10.94 2.12
CA LEU A 127 -0.38 12.30 1.56
C LEU A 127 -0.47 13.39 2.64
N ARG A 128 -1.29 13.16 3.68
CA ARG A 128 -1.47 14.13 4.77
C ARG A 128 -0.35 14.17 5.78
N THR A 129 0.45 13.13 5.90
CA THR A 129 1.35 12.96 7.06
C THR A 129 2.81 12.80 6.72
N SER A 130 3.17 12.78 5.43
CA SER A 130 4.50 12.41 4.97
C SER A 130 5.01 13.27 3.81
N THR A 131 6.17 12.91 3.29
CA THR A 131 6.77 13.48 2.07
C THR A 131 6.10 13.02 0.77
N LEU A 132 5.13 12.08 0.82
CA LEU A 132 4.52 11.48 -0.38
C LEU A 132 3.98 12.52 -1.37
N ALA A 133 3.34 13.59 -0.88
CA ALA A 133 2.76 14.60 -1.77
C ALA A 133 3.82 15.29 -2.65
N SER A 134 5.00 15.61 -2.09
CA SER A 134 6.10 16.19 -2.86
C SER A 134 6.71 15.19 -3.83
N ILE A 135 6.90 13.94 -3.39
CA ILE A 135 7.45 12.88 -4.24
C ILE A 135 6.51 12.61 -5.42
N TYR A 136 5.21 12.46 -5.14
CA TYR A 136 4.21 12.21 -6.18
C TYR A 136 4.15 13.33 -7.23
N ASN A 137 4.27 14.58 -6.82
CA ASN A 137 4.29 15.70 -7.76
C ASN A 137 5.45 15.61 -8.79
N GLU A 138 6.60 15.05 -8.41
CA GLU A 138 7.74 14.88 -9.31
C GLU A 138 7.54 13.72 -10.31
N VAL A 139 6.77 12.70 -9.95
CA VAL A 139 6.59 11.49 -10.76
C VAL A 139 5.20 11.37 -11.39
N LYS A 140 4.32 12.32 -11.12
CA LYS A 140 2.90 12.30 -11.49
C LYS A 140 2.69 12.15 -12.99
N GLU A 141 3.40 12.92 -13.79
CA GLU A 141 3.22 12.88 -15.25
C GLU A 141 3.60 11.51 -15.80
N GLN A 142 4.77 10.98 -15.42
CA GLN A 142 5.20 9.65 -15.81
C GLN A 142 4.19 8.56 -15.39
N TRP A 143 3.63 8.68 -14.18
CA TRP A 143 2.61 7.75 -13.69
C TRP A 143 1.30 7.82 -14.47
N LEU A 144 0.84 9.02 -14.78
CA LEU A 144 -0.39 9.22 -15.56
C LEU A 144 -0.20 8.73 -17.00
N ASP A 145 0.92 9.04 -17.64
CA ASP A 145 1.22 8.60 -18.99
C ASP A 145 1.28 7.07 -19.10
N LEU A 146 1.93 6.41 -18.12
CA LEU A 146 1.96 4.95 -18.06
C LEU A 146 0.56 4.33 -17.98
N ASN A 147 -0.40 5.01 -17.36
CA ASN A 147 -1.78 4.54 -17.22
C ASN A 147 -2.70 4.96 -18.37
N HIS A 148 -2.34 5.96 -19.17
CA HIS A 148 -3.11 6.36 -20.34
C HIS A 148 -3.00 5.38 -21.51
N ASP A 149 -1.85 4.75 -21.66
CA ASP A 149 -1.51 3.91 -22.83
C ASP A 149 -1.91 2.43 -22.65
N ASP A 150 -2.91 2.14 -21.81
CA ASP A 150 -3.16 0.80 -21.34
C ASP A 150 -4.25 0.05 -22.11
N THR A 151 -3.84 -0.61 -23.18
CA THR A 151 -4.65 -1.61 -23.89
C THR A 151 -4.49 -3.03 -23.32
N THR A 152 -3.51 -3.30 -22.48
CA THR A 152 -3.08 -4.67 -22.10
C THR A 152 -3.62 -5.20 -20.77
N GLY A 153 -4.28 -4.37 -19.97
CA GLY A 153 -5.07 -4.86 -18.82
C GLY A 153 -4.31 -5.33 -17.57
N PHE A 154 -3.02 -5.49 -17.60
CA PHE A 154 -2.20 -5.79 -16.42
C PHE A 154 -1.06 -4.80 -16.32
N THR A 155 -0.82 -4.29 -15.10
CA THR A 155 0.51 -4.31 -14.58
C THR A 155 1.31 -3.04 -14.63
N ASN A 156 0.67 -1.91 -14.35
CA ASN A 156 1.45 -0.74 -14.04
C ASN A 156 1.84 -0.77 -12.58
N VAL A 157 3.12 -0.57 -12.33
CA VAL A 157 3.74 -0.58 -11.01
C VAL A 157 4.29 0.80 -10.72
N LEU A 158 3.91 1.36 -9.57
CA LEU A 158 4.58 2.52 -8.99
C LEU A 158 5.12 2.13 -7.62
N TYR A 159 6.44 2.09 -7.49
CA TYR A 159 7.11 1.88 -6.22
C TYR A 159 7.78 3.18 -5.77
N ILE A 160 7.42 3.65 -4.59
CA ILE A 160 7.98 4.83 -3.96
C ILE A 160 8.65 4.41 -2.65
N PRO A 161 9.98 4.34 -2.60
CA PRO A 161 10.72 3.99 -1.39
C PRO A 161 10.84 5.18 -0.44
N ASP A 162 11.13 4.86 0.83
CA ASP A 162 11.61 5.80 1.85
C ASP A 162 10.74 7.04 2.12
N ILE A 163 9.44 6.93 1.91
CA ILE A 163 8.47 7.98 2.26
C ILE A 163 8.61 8.29 3.76
N TYR A 164 8.95 9.52 4.11
CA TYR A 164 9.15 9.93 5.50
C TYR A 164 7.87 10.42 6.14
N VAL A 165 7.32 9.65 7.10
CA VAL A 165 6.10 9.97 7.85
C VAL A 165 6.46 10.73 9.11
N PHE A 166 6.09 12.02 9.17
CA PHE A 166 6.50 12.94 10.22
C PHE A 166 5.35 13.64 10.96
N LEU A 167 4.11 13.56 10.46
CA LEU A 167 2.93 14.09 11.13
C LEU A 167 2.02 12.98 11.70
N ASP A 168 1.39 13.28 12.80
CA ASP A 168 0.29 12.51 13.36
C ASP A 168 -1.03 12.93 12.70
N ASP A 169 -1.74 11.99 12.08
CA ASP A 169 -2.99 12.25 11.32
C ASP A 169 -4.16 12.70 12.23
N ALA A 170 -4.11 12.33 13.51
CA ALA A 170 -5.16 12.70 14.45
C ALA A 170 -5.02 14.14 14.95
N SER A 171 -3.82 14.63 15.14
CA SER A 171 -3.55 15.94 15.72
C SER A 171 -2.92 16.95 14.77
N GLY A 172 -2.36 16.49 13.65
CA GLY A 172 -1.53 17.29 12.75
C GLY A 172 -0.26 17.81 13.41
N LYS A 173 0.17 17.24 14.54
CA LYS A 173 1.42 17.58 15.19
C LYS A 173 2.55 16.71 14.66
N PRO A 174 3.81 17.18 14.71
CA PRO A 174 4.95 16.34 14.44
C PRO A 174 4.96 15.11 15.36
N ARG A 175 5.27 13.95 14.79
CA ARG A 175 5.34 12.67 15.53
C ARG A 175 6.54 12.67 16.47
N LYS A 176 6.38 12.06 17.64
CA LYS A 176 7.52 11.85 18.56
C LYS A 176 8.57 10.91 17.97
N LYS A 177 8.11 9.88 17.24
CA LYS A 177 8.94 8.94 16.50
C LYS A 177 8.48 8.95 15.03
N PRO A 178 9.11 9.75 14.16
CA PRO A 178 8.91 9.65 12.70
C PRO A 178 9.45 8.32 12.20
N PHE A 179 8.96 7.86 11.04
CA PHE A 179 9.41 6.61 10.45
C PHE A 179 9.38 6.68 8.91
N LYS A 180 10.04 5.73 8.27
CA LYS A 180 10.00 5.54 6.83
C LYS A 180 9.02 4.43 6.47
N VAL A 181 8.44 4.53 5.29
CA VAL A 181 7.57 3.50 4.69
C VAL A 181 7.76 3.51 3.20
N ASN A 182 7.69 2.34 2.58
CA ASN A 182 7.64 2.22 1.12
C ASN A 182 6.18 2.05 0.69
N LEU A 183 5.84 2.56 -0.49
CA LEU A 183 4.54 2.37 -1.12
C LEU A 183 4.73 1.63 -2.44
N LEU A 184 4.06 0.50 -2.57
CA LEU A 184 3.94 -0.26 -3.81
C LEU A 184 2.48 -0.17 -4.29
N LEU A 185 2.26 0.47 -5.43
CA LEU A 185 0.98 0.54 -6.12
C LEU A 185 0.96 -0.42 -7.28
N LEU A 186 -0.09 -1.23 -7.37
CA LEU A 186 -0.33 -2.17 -8.44
C LEU A 186 -1.74 -1.97 -9.00
N ALA A 187 -1.84 -1.94 -10.32
CA ALA A 187 -3.15 -1.86 -10.96
C ALA A 187 -3.92 -3.17 -10.78
N GLU A 188 -5.18 -3.05 -10.41
CA GLU A 188 -6.11 -4.18 -10.34
C GLU A 188 -6.38 -4.74 -11.74
N PRO A 189 -6.47 -6.08 -11.92
CA PRO A 189 -6.87 -6.66 -13.20
C PRO A 189 -8.25 -6.17 -13.60
N THR A 190 -8.48 -5.94 -14.89
CA THR A 190 -9.80 -5.49 -15.36
C THR A 190 -10.82 -6.62 -15.34
N LYS A 191 -12.06 -6.34 -14.87
CA LYS A 191 -13.18 -7.29 -14.85
C LYS A 191 -13.38 -8.04 -16.17
N LYS A 192 -13.11 -7.41 -17.31
CA LYS A 192 -13.31 -8.00 -18.64
C LYS A 192 -12.42 -9.23 -18.90
N LYS A 193 -11.29 -9.36 -18.18
CA LYS A 193 -10.43 -10.55 -18.23
C LYS A 193 -10.82 -11.61 -17.21
N LEU A 194 -11.52 -11.23 -16.13
CA LEU A 194 -11.93 -12.12 -15.05
C LEU A 194 -13.37 -12.65 -15.22
N THR A 195 -14.24 -11.97 -15.97
CA THR A 195 -15.64 -12.39 -16.21
C THR A 195 -15.84 -13.33 -17.39
N LEU A 196 -14.79 -13.75 -18.06
CA LEU A 196 -14.86 -14.78 -19.11
C LEU A 196 -14.87 -16.21 -18.56
N ALA A 197 -14.82 -16.35 -17.26
CA ALA A 197 -14.63 -17.63 -16.61
C ALA A 197 -15.79 -18.07 -15.72
N GLU A 198 -16.88 -18.43 -16.32
CA GLU A 198 -17.68 -19.56 -15.83
C GLU A 198 -16.87 -20.88 -15.87
N SER A 199 -15.63 -20.84 -16.34
CA SER A 199 -14.67 -21.96 -16.42
C SER A 199 -13.45 -21.61 -15.56
N GLY A 200 -12.95 -22.48 -14.72
CA GLY A 200 -11.84 -22.35 -13.77
C GLY A 200 -10.57 -21.53 -14.17
N GLU A 201 -10.55 -20.98 -15.38
CA GLU A 201 -9.50 -20.07 -15.90
C GLU A 201 -9.38 -18.76 -15.13
N ASP A 202 -10.45 -18.24 -14.49
CA ASP A 202 -10.39 -16.98 -13.73
C ASP A 202 -9.66 -17.16 -12.42
N VAL A 203 -9.79 -18.30 -11.82
CA VAL A 203 -9.10 -18.65 -10.59
C VAL A 203 -7.60 -18.63 -10.79
N ASP A 204 -7.14 -19.24 -11.88
CA ASP A 204 -5.72 -19.28 -12.21
C ASP A 204 -5.19 -17.87 -12.54
N ALA A 205 -6.01 -17.02 -13.19
CA ALA A 205 -5.67 -15.63 -13.45
C ALA A 205 -5.55 -14.80 -12.16
N VAL A 206 -6.48 -14.95 -11.21
CA VAL A 206 -6.42 -14.28 -9.90
C VAL A 206 -5.23 -14.78 -9.10
N LYS A 207 -5.00 -16.08 -9.07
CA LYS A 207 -3.85 -16.67 -8.39
C LYS A 207 -2.54 -16.17 -8.98
N LYS A 208 -2.40 -16.17 -10.31
CA LYS A 208 -1.24 -15.62 -10.98
C LYS A 208 -1.01 -14.16 -10.62
N TYR A 209 -2.07 -13.35 -10.56
CA TYR A 209 -1.95 -11.96 -10.17
C TYR A 209 -1.48 -11.79 -8.71
N ILE A 210 -1.96 -12.62 -7.78
CA ILE A 210 -1.49 -12.61 -6.39
C ILE A 210 -0.01 -13.02 -6.32
N GLU A 211 0.39 -14.04 -7.10
CA GLU A 211 1.81 -14.45 -7.23
C GLU A 211 2.66 -13.28 -7.75
N ASP A 212 2.20 -12.58 -8.79
CA ASP A 212 2.89 -11.41 -9.36
C ASP A 212 3.06 -10.27 -8.33
N VAL A 213 2.11 -10.08 -7.41
CA VAL A 213 2.26 -9.10 -6.31
C VAL A 213 3.48 -9.43 -5.44
N PHE A 214 3.66 -10.69 -5.07
CA PHE A 214 4.81 -11.12 -4.28
C PHE A 214 6.11 -11.06 -5.10
N ASP A 215 6.07 -11.51 -6.35
CA ASP A 215 7.24 -11.49 -7.24
C ASP A 215 7.75 -10.06 -7.47
N VAL A 216 6.84 -9.10 -7.70
CA VAL A 216 7.21 -7.66 -7.79
C VAL A 216 7.80 -7.18 -6.47
N ALA A 217 7.17 -7.53 -5.33
CA ALA A 217 7.68 -7.13 -4.03
C ALA A 217 9.11 -7.66 -3.78
N ILE A 218 9.39 -8.89 -4.20
CA ILE A 218 10.73 -9.48 -4.12
C ILE A 218 11.72 -8.73 -5.01
N LYS A 219 11.36 -8.50 -6.28
CA LYS A 219 12.21 -7.81 -7.26
C LYS A 219 12.60 -6.39 -6.85
N ILE A 220 11.71 -5.67 -6.17
CA ILE A 220 12.03 -4.34 -5.61
C ILE A 220 12.73 -4.41 -4.25
N GLY A 221 13.08 -5.60 -3.76
CA GLY A 221 13.78 -5.80 -2.48
C GLY A 221 12.95 -5.56 -1.22
N ALA A 222 11.62 -5.63 -1.31
CA ALA A 222 10.75 -5.46 -0.16
C ALA A 222 10.84 -6.67 0.79
N LYS A 223 11.22 -6.43 2.05
CA LYS A 223 11.40 -7.49 3.06
C LYS A 223 10.20 -7.67 3.99
N LYS A 224 9.42 -6.61 4.20
CA LYS A 224 8.26 -6.61 5.11
C LYS A 224 7.07 -5.97 4.41
N LEU A 225 6.00 -6.73 4.25
CA LEU A 225 4.82 -6.31 3.51
C LEU A 225 3.65 -6.06 4.46
N ILE A 226 2.87 -5.02 4.16
CA ILE A 226 1.52 -4.82 4.69
C ILE A 226 0.58 -4.86 3.49
N VAL A 227 -0.30 -5.85 3.45
CA VAL A 227 -1.18 -6.10 2.31
C VAL A 227 -2.63 -6.08 2.78
N SER A 228 -3.51 -5.41 2.04
CA SER A 228 -4.96 -5.61 2.19
C SER A 228 -5.38 -6.66 1.16
N PRO A 229 -5.90 -7.81 1.56
CA PRO A 229 -6.38 -8.81 0.61
C PRO A 229 -7.51 -8.23 -0.24
N PHE A 230 -7.49 -8.51 -1.52
CA PHE A 230 -8.49 -8.07 -2.48
C PHE A 230 -8.99 -9.26 -3.31
N CYS A 231 -9.79 -9.03 -4.33
CA CYS A 231 -10.42 -10.01 -5.20
C CYS A 231 -11.76 -10.57 -4.72
N HIS A 232 -12.26 -10.21 -3.54
CA HIS A 232 -13.61 -10.60 -3.14
C HIS A 232 -14.70 -10.07 -4.09
N GLU A 233 -14.49 -8.89 -4.72
CA GLU A 233 -15.43 -8.34 -5.72
C GLU A 233 -15.42 -9.08 -7.06
N TYR A 234 -14.36 -9.83 -7.35
CA TYR A 234 -14.20 -10.54 -8.63
C TYR A 234 -14.61 -11.99 -8.57
N LEU A 235 -14.55 -12.61 -7.42
CA LEU A 235 -14.91 -13.99 -7.17
C LEU A 235 -16.37 -14.14 -6.71
N ALA A 236 -17.21 -13.21 -7.10
CA ALA A 236 -18.66 -12.97 -7.03
C ALA A 236 -19.48 -13.62 -5.89
N GLU A 237 -19.05 -14.67 -5.23
CA GLU A 237 -19.79 -15.34 -4.15
C GLU A 237 -18.90 -15.91 -3.02
N GLU A 238 -17.54 -15.80 -3.11
CA GLU A 238 -16.70 -16.52 -2.17
C GLU A 238 -15.50 -15.67 -1.67
N GLU A 239 -15.74 -14.75 -0.74
CA GLU A 239 -14.67 -14.13 0.08
C GLU A 239 -13.71 -15.18 0.65
N ARG A 240 -14.24 -16.38 0.97
CA ARG A 240 -13.47 -17.54 1.41
C ARG A 240 -12.45 -17.95 0.36
N TYR A 241 -12.85 -18.03 -0.89
CA TYR A 241 -11.96 -18.46 -1.96
C TYR A 241 -10.81 -17.48 -2.23
N ALA A 242 -11.12 -16.18 -2.25
CA ALA A 242 -10.07 -15.16 -2.33
C ALA A 242 -9.08 -15.27 -1.16
N SER A 243 -9.60 -15.52 0.04
CA SER A 243 -8.78 -15.71 1.24
C SER A 243 -7.89 -16.96 1.14
N GLU A 244 -8.42 -18.06 0.62
CA GLU A 244 -7.66 -19.30 0.38
C GLU A 244 -6.54 -19.09 -0.65
N LEU A 245 -6.81 -18.35 -1.74
CA LEU A 245 -5.80 -18.02 -2.75
C LEU A 245 -4.68 -17.16 -2.17
N TRP A 246 -5.02 -16.09 -1.44
CA TRP A 246 -4.03 -15.23 -0.79
C TRP A 246 -3.18 -16.01 0.20
N HIS A 247 -3.83 -16.85 1.00
CA HIS A 247 -3.14 -17.71 1.97
C HIS A 247 -2.21 -18.69 1.25
N GLY A 248 -2.71 -19.42 0.24
CA GLY A 248 -1.91 -20.39 -0.51
C GLY A 248 -0.70 -19.77 -1.20
N CYS A 249 -0.85 -18.59 -1.81
CA CYS A 249 0.27 -17.87 -2.41
C CYS A 249 1.27 -17.36 -1.35
N SER A 250 0.78 -16.87 -0.20
CA SER A 250 1.66 -16.43 0.89
C SER A 250 2.43 -17.58 1.55
N GLU A 251 1.82 -18.76 1.69
CA GLU A 251 2.50 -19.94 2.23
C GLU A 251 3.66 -20.41 1.33
N LYS A 252 3.56 -20.23 0.00
CA LYS A 252 4.68 -20.50 -0.89
C LYS A 252 5.90 -19.59 -0.58
N GLN A 253 5.66 -18.39 -0.06
CA GLN A 253 6.73 -17.47 0.34
C GLN A 253 7.43 -17.89 1.63
N ARG A 254 6.85 -18.79 2.45
CA ARG A 254 7.48 -19.26 3.70
C ARG A 254 8.84 -19.90 3.51
N ASN A 255 9.06 -20.50 2.37
CA ASN A 255 10.29 -21.23 2.04
C ASN A 255 11.15 -20.44 1.05
N ASN A 256 10.77 -19.19 0.76
CA ASN A 256 11.42 -18.38 -0.26
C ASN A 256 12.08 -17.17 0.41
N ASP A 257 13.16 -17.37 1.11
CA ASP A 257 13.94 -16.46 1.98
C ASP A 257 13.94 -14.95 1.70
N ASN A 258 13.09 -14.50 0.78
CA ASN A 258 13.04 -13.15 0.23
C ASN A 258 12.22 -12.17 1.08
N ILE A 259 11.11 -12.63 1.66
CA ILE A 259 10.19 -11.82 2.45
C ILE A 259 10.23 -12.29 3.90
N LYS A 260 10.56 -11.39 4.84
CA LYS A 260 10.63 -11.69 6.28
C LYS A 260 9.24 -11.72 6.92
N THR A 261 8.36 -10.80 6.51
CA THR A 261 7.05 -10.64 7.14
C THR A 261 5.99 -10.26 6.11
N ILE A 262 4.83 -10.90 6.19
CA ILE A 262 3.61 -10.52 5.48
C ILE A 262 2.53 -10.26 6.52
N ASP A 263 2.12 -9.00 6.66
CA ASP A 263 1.04 -8.58 7.54
C ASP A 263 -0.21 -8.31 6.70
N PHE A 264 -1.19 -9.20 6.77
CA PHE A 264 -2.50 -8.96 6.17
C PHE A 264 -3.32 -8.03 7.05
N ALA A 265 -3.77 -6.91 6.49
CA ALA A 265 -4.66 -5.94 7.12
C ALA A 265 -6.08 -6.15 6.62
N VAL A 266 -6.93 -6.74 7.44
CA VAL A 266 -8.33 -7.07 7.11
C VAL A 266 -9.24 -6.21 7.97
N ILE A 267 -10.20 -5.51 7.35
CA ILE A 267 -11.06 -4.53 8.05
C ILE A 267 -12.38 -5.15 8.49
N ASP A 268 -12.88 -6.11 7.71
CA ASP A 268 -14.16 -6.77 7.93
C ASP A 268 -14.02 -7.98 8.85
N ASP A 269 -14.92 -8.13 9.82
CA ASP A 269 -14.88 -9.21 10.81
C ASP A 269 -15.10 -10.58 10.17
N ASP A 270 -16.01 -10.68 9.20
CA ASP A 270 -16.33 -11.95 8.53
C ASP A 270 -15.19 -12.37 7.62
N ALA A 271 -14.65 -11.44 6.83
CA ALA A 271 -13.45 -11.66 6.01
C ALA A 271 -12.26 -12.06 6.89
N TYR A 272 -12.07 -11.43 8.06
CA TYR A 272 -11.00 -11.81 8.99
C TYR A 272 -11.13 -13.24 9.50
N ILE A 273 -12.36 -13.66 9.86
CA ILE A 273 -12.63 -15.03 10.34
C ILE A 273 -12.33 -16.03 9.22
N ILE A 274 -12.80 -15.76 8.01
CA ILE A 274 -12.55 -16.60 6.83
C ILE A 274 -11.05 -16.73 6.59
N PHE A 275 -10.33 -15.59 6.53
CA PHE A 275 -8.89 -15.55 6.28
C PHE A 275 -8.09 -16.32 7.34
N LYS A 276 -8.51 -16.24 8.60
CA LYS A 276 -7.88 -16.94 9.72
C LYS A 276 -8.19 -18.43 9.75
N THR A 277 -9.38 -18.86 9.32
CA THR A 277 -9.78 -20.27 9.32
C THR A 277 -9.26 -21.03 8.10
N SER A 278 -9.09 -20.37 6.95
CA SER A 278 -8.44 -20.95 5.75
C SER A 278 -7.00 -21.43 6.02
N LYS A 279 -6.38 -20.95 7.11
CA LYS A 279 -5.04 -21.36 7.54
C LYS A 279 -4.97 -22.80 8.10
N LYS A 280 -6.10 -23.49 8.30
CA LYS A 280 -6.15 -24.79 9.02
C LYS A 280 -6.28 -26.03 8.14
N ASN A 281 -6.39 -25.85 6.83
CA ASN A 281 -6.46 -26.93 5.85
C ASN A 281 -5.20 -26.91 4.96
#